data_44e75912f107c1461c15656885270d61
#
_entry.id   44e75912f107c1461c15656885270d61
#
_cell.length_a   1.000
_cell.length_b   1.000
_cell.length_c   1.000
_cell.angle_alpha   90.00
_cell.angle_beta   90.00
_cell.angle_gamma   90.00
#
_symmetry.space_group_name_H-M   'P 1'
#
loop_
_entity.id
_entity.type
_entity.pdbx_description
1 polymer ?
#
loop_
_entity_poly.entity_id
_entity_poly.type
_entity_poly.pdbx_seq_one_letter_code
_entity_poly.pdbx_strand_id
1 'polypeptide(L)'
;MPYVSSAMQDRENPESLASDPKTLGPLFESLVLHDLKVYAAANDSSVSHYHDADDLEVDAVIRRRDGTWIAVEVKLGSPQIPEASANLLRLERKLVERGERPPAAKLIVIGFGMPAHTTPEGIIVAPVDTLAP
;
A
#
# COMPACT_ATOMS: atom_id res chain seq x y z
N MET A 1 -11.56 6.31 -16.99
CA MET A 1 -12.16 6.35 -16.52
C MET A 1 -12.59 6.32 -16.57
N PRO A 2 -11.90 6.02 -16.48
CA PRO A 2 -12.35 6.01 -16.06
C PRO A 2 -13.03 5.86 -15.76
N TYR A 3 -12.85 5.71 -15.54
CA TYR A 3 -13.72 5.53 -14.93
C TYR A 3 -14.52 5.58 -14.91
N VAL A 4 -14.30 5.71 -15.07
CA VAL A 4 -15.40 5.75 -14.69
C VAL A 4 -16.28 5.74 -14.77
N SER A 5 -16.28 5.80 -14.79
CA SER A 5 -17.20 5.70 -14.55
C SER A 5 -17.93 5.58 -14.23
N SER A 6 -17.94 5.54 -14.03
CA SER A 6 -18.73 5.37 -13.43
C SER A 6 -19.30 5.33 -13.06
N ALA A 7 -19.11 5.36 -12.88
CA ALA A 7 -19.71 5.35 -12.37
C ALA A 7 -20.22 5.59 -12.17
N MET A 8 -19.87 6.02 -12.17
CA MET A 8 -20.34 6.30 -11.91
C MET A 8 -21.33 6.54 -11.90
N GLN A 9 -21.51 6.52 -11.67
CA GLN A 9 -22.52 6.66 -11.62
C GLN A 9 -23.33 7.19 -11.05
N ASP A 10 -23.75 7.61 -11.41
CA ASP A 10 -24.39 8.39 -10.88
C ASP A 10 -24.97 8.43 -9.88
N ARG A 11 -25.19 8.34 -9.95
CA ARG A 11 -25.86 7.94 -8.89
C ARG A 11 -25.18 8.16 -7.63
N GLU A 12 -24.04 7.75 -7.49
CA GLU A 12 -23.31 7.88 -6.28
C GLU A 12 -22.72 9.26 -6.17
N ASN A 13 -22.91 9.91 -5.04
CA ASN A 13 -22.26 11.18 -4.79
C ASN A 13 -21.02 10.95 -3.92
N PRO A 14 -20.08 11.89 -3.86
CA PRO A 14 -18.84 11.70 -3.09
C PRO A 14 -19.06 11.43 -1.61
N GLU A 15 -20.11 11.99 -1.02
CA GLU A 15 -20.40 11.74 0.38
C GLU A 15 -20.80 10.30 0.64
N SER A 16 -21.58 9.74 -0.26
CA SER A 16 -21.99 8.35 -0.17
C SER A 16 -20.79 7.42 -0.27
N LEU A 17 -19.89 7.69 -1.21
CA LEU A 17 -18.69 6.88 -1.36
C LEU A 17 -17.79 6.98 -0.14
N ALA A 18 -17.65 8.19 0.41
CA ALA A 18 -16.79 8.41 1.57
C ALA A 18 -17.30 7.68 2.81
N SER A 19 -18.61 7.43 2.91
CA SER A 19 -19.20 6.77 4.06
C SER A 19 -19.30 5.26 3.89
N ASP A 20 -18.91 4.70 2.74
CA ASP A 20 -19.00 3.28 2.48
C ASP A 20 -17.60 2.65 2.38
N PRO A 21 -17.08 2.12 3.49
CA PRO A 21 -15.72 1.55 3.47
C PRO A 21 -15.59 0.33 2.56
N LYS A 22 -16.69 -0.37 2.29
CA LYS A 22 -16.63 -1.54 1.41
C LYS A 22 -16.36 -1.16 -0.04
N THR A 23 -16.80 0.02 -0.45
CA THR A 23 -16.57 0.54 -1.78
C THR A 23 -15.31 1.39 -1.84
N LEU A 24 -15.15 2.28 -0.87
CA LEU A 24 -14.07 3.25 -0.88
C LEU A 24 -12.70 2.60 -0.64
N GLY A 25 -12.62 1.62 0.25
CA GLY A 25 -11.36 0.96 0.57
C GLY A 25 -10.71 0.31 -0.64
N PRO A 26 -11.41 -0.60 -1.34
CA PRO A 26 -10.84 -1.22 -2.54
C PRO A 26 -10.52 -0.22 -3.64
N LEU A 27 -11.33 0.80 -3.82
CA LEU A 27 -11.07 1.83 -4.81
C LEU A 27 -9.80 2.61 -4.47
N PHE A 28 -9.66 3.03 -3.23
CA PHE A 28 -8.48 3.74 -2.76
C PHE A 28 -7.22 2.90 -2.98
N GLU A 29 -7.27 1.62 -2.59
CA GLU A 29 -6.16 0.71 -2.76
C GLU A 29 -5.75 0.60 -4.22
N SER A 30 -6.72 0.43 -5.12
CA SER A 30 -6.45 0.30 -6.55
C SER A 30 -5.77 1.55 -7.11
N LEU A 31 -6.23 2.73 -6.69
CA LEU A 31 -5.66 3.97 -7.17
C LEU A 31 -4.22 4.14 -6.71
N VAL A 32 -3.94 3.85 -5.44
CA VAL A 32 -2.58 3.97 -4.92
C VAL A 32 -1.67 2.96 -5.58
N LEU A 33 -2.12 1.71 -5.75
CA LEU A 33 -1.29 0.70 -6.42
C LEU A 33 -0.99 1.08 -7.86
N HIS A 34 -1.95 1.67 -8.56
CA HIS A 34 -1.72 2.16 -9.91
C HIS A 34 -0.64 3.24 -9.92
N ASP A 35 -0.72 4.19 -9.01
CA ASP A 35 0.26 5.26 -8.91
C ASP A 35 1.65 4.72 -8.58
N LEU A 36 1.73 3.72 -7.70
CA LEU A 36 3.00 3.09 -7.38
C LEU A 36 3.63 2.42 -8.59
N LYS A 37 2.82 1.77 -9.42
CA LYS A 37 3.33 1.13 -10.64
C LYS A 37 3.87 2.16 -11.63
N VAL A 38 3.19 3.28 -11.78
CA VAL A 38 3.65 4.36 -12.65
C VAL A 38 4.96 4.93 -12.13
N TYR A 39 5.03 5.20 -10.83
CA TYR A 39 6.24 5.72 -10.21
C TYR A 39 7.41 4.75 -10.36
N ALA A 40 7.16 3.47 -10.10
CA ALA A 40 8.21 2.45 -10.18
C ALA A 40 8.76 2.34 -11.60
N ALA A 41 7.88 2.33 -12.60
CA ALA A 41 8.30 2.25 -14.00
C ALA A 41 9.19 3.44 -14.37
N ALA A 42 8.87 4.62 -13.86
CA ALA A 42 9.67 5.82 -14.14
C ALA A 42 11.03 5.78 -13.43
N ASN A 43 11.22 4.92 -12.44
CA ASN A 43 12.45 4.85 -11.64
C ASN A 43 13.16 3.50 -11.73
N ASP A 44 12.97 2.78 -12.84
CA ASP A 44 13.63 1.49 -13.08
C ASP A 44 13.37 0.47 -11.97
N SER A 45 12.17 0.47 -11.43
CA SER A 45 11.76 -0.44 -10.38
C SER A 45 10.56 -1.26 -10.85
N SER A 46 10.28 -2.37 -10.17
CA SER A 46 9.10 -3.17 -10.46
C SER A 46 8.23 -3.24 -9.23
N VAL A 47 6.91 -3.40 -9.44
CA VAL A 47 5.95 -3.56 -8.36
C VAL A 47 5.25 -4.90 -8.56
N SER A 48 5.20 -5.70 -7.52
CA SER A 48 4.48 -6.96 -7.55
C SER A 48 3.66 -7.12 -6.27
N HIS A 49 2.57 -7.86 -6.38
CA HIS A 49 1.78 -8.26 -5.24
C HIS A 49 2.42 -9.50 -4.62
N TYR A 50 2.44 -9.59 -3.30
CA TYR A 50 3.00 -10.76 -2.63
C TYR A 50 1.87 -11.61 -2.04
N HIS A 51 1.90 -12.90 -2.31
CA HIS A 51 0.96 -13.86 -1.73
C HIS A 51 1.66 -15.21 -1.69
N ASP A 52 1.67 -15.87 -0.54
CA ASP A 52 2.35 -17.16 -0.42
C ASP A 52 1.39 -18.26 0.08
N ALA A 53 1.94 -19.46 0.21
CA ALA A 53 1.15 -20.65 0.58
C ALA A 53 0.62 -20.59 2.02
N ASP A 54 1.17 -19.72 2.86
CA ASP A 54 0.71 -19.55 4.24
C ASP A 54 -0.31 -18.41 4.35
N ASP A 55 -0.88 -17.99 3.22
CA ASP A 55 -1.87 -16.91 3.14
C ASP A 55 -1.37 -15.55 3.60
N LEU A 56 -0.07 -15.35 3.64
CA LEU A 56 0.44 -14.01 3.83
C LEU A 56 0.29 -13.22 2.55
N GLU A 57 -0.37 -12.08 2.63
CA GLU A 57 -0.51 -11.17 1.50
C GLU A 57 0.04 -9.81 1.88
N VAL A 58 0.78 -9.19 0.95
CA VAL A 58 1.24 -7.81 1.09
C VAL A 58 0.91 -7.10 -0.21
N ASP A 59 0.33 -5.93 -0.12
CA ASP A 59 -0.25 -5.24 -1.26
C ASP A 59 0.76 -4.96 -2.37
N ALA A 60 1.98 -4.57 -2.02
CA ALA A 60 2.99 -4.31 -3.02
C ALA A 60 4.39 -4.54 -2.47
N VAL A 61 5.25 -5.10 -3.32
CA VAL A 61 6.68 -5.17 -3.06
C VAL A 61 7.34 -4.46 -4.23
N ILE A 62 8.08 -3.40 -3.93
CA ILE A 62 8.78 -2.62 -4.93
C ILE A 62 10.23 -3.06 -4.91
N ARG A 63 10.72 -3.57 -6.05
CA ARG A 63 12.12 -3.99 -6.18
C ARG A 63 12.84 -3.05 -7.11
N ARG A 64 14.01 -2.61 -6.66
CA ARG A 64 14.87 -1.77 -7.47
C ARG A 64 15.88 -2.61 -8.22
N ARG A 65 16.50 -2.00 -9.21
CA ARG A 65 17.48 -2.69 -10.04
C ARG A 65 18.67 -3.21 -9.23
N ASP A 66 19.05 -2.51 -8.16
CA ASP A 66 20.18 -2.92 -7.31
C ASP A 66 19.83 -4.04 -6.33
N GLY A 67 18.60 -4.54 -6.36
CA GLY A 67 18.16 -5.63 -5.50
C GLY A 67 17.56 -5.18 -4.17
N THR A 68 17.58 -3.89 -3.87
CA THR A 68 16.89 -3.41 -2.67
C THR A 68 15.37 -3.46 -2.89
N TRP A 69 14.62 -3.61 -1.81
CA TRP A 69 13.17 -3.72 -1.93
C TRP A 69 12.47 -2.99 -0.80
N ILE A 70 11.24 -2.62 -1.07
CA ILE A 70 10.37 -1.90 -0.14
C ILE A 70 9.05 -2.66 -0.08
N ALA A 71 8.54 -2.90 1.12
CA ALA A 71 7.25 -3.54 1.31
C ALA A 71 6.21 -2.47 1.61
N VAL A 72 5.06 -2.54 0.94
CA VAL A 72 4.02 -1.52 1.05
C VAL A 72 2.67 -2.16 1.30
N GLU A 73 1.96 -1.67 2.31
CA GLU A 73 0.56 -1.97 2.52
C GLU A 73 -0.24 -0.69 2.30
N VAL A 74 -1.41 -0.82 1.70
CA VAL A 74 -2.29 0.32 1.42
C VAL A 74 -3.57 0.11 2.19
N LYS A 75 -3.89 1.02 3.10
CA LYS A 75 -5.09 0.93 3.94
C LYS A 75 -5.80 2.27 3.95
N LEU A 76 -7.12 2.21 4.09
CA LEU A 76 -7.92 3.43 4.03
C LEU A 76 -7.70 4.31 5.25
N GLY A 77 -7.62 3.74 6.44
CA GLY A 77 -7.50 4.54 7.64
C GLY A 77 -6.74 3.87 8.76
N SER A 78 -6.57 4.60 9.85
CA SER A 78 -5.74 4.21 10.97
C SER A 78 -6.14 2.92 11.69
N PRO A 79 -7.42 2.53 11.77
CA PRO A 79 -7.76 1.27 12.45
C PRO A 79 -7.13 0.03 11.81
N GLN A 80 -6.70 0.12 10.57
CA GLN A 80 -6.11 -1.01 9.85
C GLN A 80 -4.60 -1.10 10.00
N ILE A 81 -3.97 -0.14 10.66
CA ILE A 81 -2.51 -0.10 10.80
C ILE A 81 -1.95 -1.31 11.55
N PRO A 82 -2.55 -1.78 12.67
CA PRO A 82 -1.98 -2.94 13.36
C PRO A 82 -1.90 -4.19 12.48
N GLU A 83 -2.92 -4.49 11.71
CA GLU A 83 -2.92 -5.63 10.81
C GLU A 83 -1.88 -5.46 9.70
N ALA A 84 -1.83 -4.28 9.11
CA ALA A 84 -0.86 -3.99 8.05
C ALA A 84 0.57 -4.10 8.59
N SER A 85 0.81 -3.59 9.79
CA SER A 85 2.12 -3.69 10.42
C SER A 85 2.53 -5.15 10.63
N ALA A 86 1.61 -5.97 11.12
CA ALA A 86 1.89 -7.39 11.34
C ALA A 86 2.25 -8.08 10.04
N ASN A 87 1.56 -7.77 8.96
CA ASN A 87 1.84 -8.35 7.65
C ASN A 87 3.23 -7.95 7.14
N LEU A 88 3.59 -6.69 7.30
CA LEU A 88 4.90 -6.22 6.84
C LEU A 88 6.04 -6.85 7.63
N LEU A 89 5.89 -6.96 8.94
CA LEU A 89 6.90 -7.59 9.79
C LEU A 89 7.03 -9.08 9.49
N ARG A 90 5.91 -9.73 9.21
CA ARG A 90 5.93 -11.15 8.87
C ARG A 90 6.61 -11.39 7.53
N LEU A 91 6.36 -10.52 6.55
CA LEU A 91 7.02 -10.63 5.25
C LEU A 91 8.52 -10.44 5.39
N GLU A 92 8.94 -9.44 6.13
CA GLU A 92 10.37 -9.20 6.37
C GLU A 92 11.03 -10.43 6.96
N ARG A 93 10.43 -11.01 7.99
CA ARG A 93 10.99 -12.17 8.66
C ARG A 93 11.12 -13.36 7.69
N LYS A 94 10.07 -13.61 6.91
CA LYS A 94 10.07 -14.72 5.95
C LYS A 94 11.16 -14.57 4.90
N LEU A 95 11.30 -13.39 4.33
CA LEU A 95 12.27 -13.18 3.25
C LEU A 95 13.70 -13.17 3.77
N VAL A 96 13.92 -12.62 4.96
CA VAL A 96 15.25 -12.65 5.56
C VAL A 96 15.66 -14.09 5.88
N GLU A 97 14.72 -14.92 6.35
CA GLU A 97 14.99 -16.33 6.61
C GLU A 97 15.35 -17.10 5.33
N ARG A 98 14.89 -16.62 4.17
CA ARG A 98 15.21 -17.20 2.88
C ARG A 98 16.52 -16.66 2.29
N GLY A 99 17.22 -15.82 3.03
CA GLY A 99 18.50 -15.28 2.59
C GLY A 99 18.43 -13.92 1.92
N GLU A 100 17.26 -13.29 1.86
CA GLU A 100 17.16 -11.95 1.28
C GLU A 100 17.59 -10.90 2.27
N ARG A 101 18.02 -9.74 1.75
CA ARG A 101 18.34 -8.60 2.59
C ARG A 101 17.06 -8.08 3.24
N PRO A 102 17.15 -7.45 4.42
CA PRO A 102 15.99 -6.76 4.98
C PRO A 102 15.50 -5.68 4.01
N PRO A 103 14.21 -5.34 4.05
CA PRO A 103 13.71 -4.28 3.16
C PRO A 103 14.34 -2.95 3.49
N ALA A 104 14.52 -2.11 2.46
CA ALA A 104 15.02 -0.76 2.64
C ALA A 104 14.02 0.08 3.44
N ALA A 105 12.72 -0.22 3.29
CA ALA A 105 11.67 0.45 4.06
C ALA A 105 10.43 -0.45 4.12
N LYS A 106 9.64 -0.27 5.17
CA LYS A 106 8.31 -0.86 5.32
C LYS A 106 7.34 0.32 5.42
N LEU A 107 6.39 0.38 4.51
CA LEU A 107 5.54 1.56 4.35
C LEU A 107 4.07 1.18 4.41
N ILE A 108 3.30 1.94 5.17
CA ILE A 108 1.83 1.86 5.13
C ILE A 108 1.33 3.19 4.57
N VAL A 109 0.65 3.13 3.43
CA VAL A 109 0.02 4.29 2.83
C VAL A 109 -1.43 4.32 3.28
N ILE A 110 -1.85 5.41 3.91
CA ILE A 110 -3.24 5.55 4.38
C ILE A 110 -3.90 6.73 3.68
N GLY A 111 -5.24 6.67 3.60
CA GLY A 111 -6.01 7.73 2.96
C GLY A 111 -6.15 8.96 3.85
N PHE A 112 -6.33 8.73 5.14
CA PHE A 112 -6.53 9.81 6.08
C PHE A 112 -6.36 9.25 7.50
N GLY A 113 -6.37 10.13 8.47
CA GLY A 113 -6.43 9.72 9.87
C GLY A 113 -5.31 10.24 10.74
N MET A 114 -4.14 10.49 10.18
CA MET A 114 -3.03 10.95 11.01
C MET A 114 -1.88 11.46 10.14
N PRO A 115 -0.97 12.27 10.71
CA PRO A 115 0.20 12.74 9.98
C PRO A 115 1.22 11.61 9.76
N ALA A 116 2.13 11.82 8.85
CA ALA A 116 3.21 10.88 8.58
C ALA A 116 4.06 10.67 9.84
N HIS A 117 4.39 9.43 10.12
CA HIS A 117 5.22 9.12 11.30
C HIS A 117 5.85 7.74 11.13
N THR A 118 6.80 7.41 12.02
CA THR A 118 7.42 6.10 12.05
C THR A 118 7.02 5.41 13.36
N THR A 119 6.59 4.16 13.25
CA THR A 119 6.18 3.39 14.44
C THR A 119 7.42 2.87 15.19
N PRO A 120 7.23 2.39 16.43
CA PRO A 120 8.35 1.78 17.17
C PRO A 120 8.99 0.60 16.45
N GLU A 121 8.25 -0.10 15.61
CA GLU A 121 8.77 -1.23 14.83
C GLU A 121 9.53 -0.78 13.58
N GLY A 122 9.61 0.51 13.33
CA GLY A 122 10.33 1.02 12.17
C GLY A 122 9.50 1.10 10.89
N ILE A 123 8.18 1.02 11.02
CA ILE A 123 7.29 1.10 9.86
C ILE A 123 6.90 2.57 9.64
N ILE A 124 7.04 3.03 8.40
CA ILE A 124 6.66 4.39 8.04
C ILE A 124 5.18 4.40 7.67
N VAL A 125 4.41 5.23 8.35
CA VAL A 125 2.98 5.42 8.04
C VAL A 125 2.86 6.79 7.39
N ALA A 126 2.33 6.82 6.16
CA ALA A 126 2.25 8.07 5.42
C ALA A 126 0.88 8.23 4.77
N PRO A 127 0.20 9.37 5.01
CA PRO A 127 -1.00 9.68 4.25
C PRO A 127 -0.67 9.83 2.77
N VAL A 128 -1.64 9.50 1.93
CA VAL A 128 -1.42 9.47 0.48
C VAL A 128 -0.99 10.83 -0.06
N ASP A 129 -1.44 11.91 0.53
CA ASP A 129 -1.10 13.25 0.05
C ASP A 129 0.37 13.62 0.30
N THR A 130 1.07 12.93 1.20
CA THR A 130 2.50 13.18 1.40
C THR A 130 3.35 12.50 0.33
N LEU A 131 2.74 11.65 -0.50
CA LEU A 131 3.44 10.98 -1.59
C LEU A 131 3.31 11.71 -2.91
N ALA A 132 2.58 12.81 -2.94
CA ALA A 132 2.40 13.60 -4.16
C ALA A 132 3.74 14.21 -4.58
N PRO A 133 4.01 14.25 -5.87
CA PRO A 133 5.26 14.85 -6.37
C PRO A 133 5.30 16.35 -6.16
#